data_b12d2433e47408173138ed76aa0e34f0
#
_entry.id   b12d2433e47408173138ed76aa0e34f0
#
_cell.length_a   1.000
_cell.length_b   1.000
_cell.length_c   1.000
_cell.angle_alpha   90.00
_cell.angle_beta   90.00
_cell.angle_gamma   90.00
#
_symmetry.space_group_name_H-M   'P 1'
#
loop_
_entity.id
_entity.type
_entity.pdbx_description
1 polymer ?
#
loop_
_entity_poly.entity_id
_entity_poly.type
_entity_poly.pdbx_seq_one_letter_code
_entity_poly.pdbx_strand_id
1 'polypeptide(L)'
;NSNDPPHYTSLGAILDSTRYPATVSRPALGLRGQLSHLLANEQEKVSLEDVARLKHSPRMLAGERFTSTLVEAVRAGPPSVELAAAANLLESWDRTVQADARGAVLFEAWYNRYLADETPGSRRTFAERWRDAFAMPWDPARPVDTPTGLADPAKAVRALEWAMADTERMFGNWAVAWGEVNRIRLGTMDLPANGCNGQLGCFRVLWMEPDSAGKRRVRGGDGWIIGVEFGDRPRAWSIMAYGQSSRPESEHHLDQLEMFVAGTMKPVVYSEEEIAREARRRYHPGAP
;
A
#
# COMPACT_ATOMS: atom_id res chain seq x y z
N ASN A 1 -13.98 2.97 -1.29
CA ASN A 1 -14.25 1.51 -1.29
C ASN A 1 -13.03 0.65 -1.67
N SER A 2 -11.89 1.26 -1.93
CA SER A 2 -10.62 0.58 -2.23
C SER A 2 -10.70 -0.50 -3.34
N ASN A 3 -11.62 -0.34 -4.31
CA ASN A 3 -11.95 -1.34 -5.35
C ASN A 3 -12.49 -2.68 -4.81
N ASP A 4 -12.81 -2.75 -3.52
CA ASP A 4 -13.54 -3.91 -2.97
C ASP A 4 -15.03 -3.87 -3.38
N PRO A 5 -15.72 -5.00 -3.35
CA PRO A 5 -17.16 -5.05 -3.58
C PRO A 5 -17.91 -4.11 -2.62
N PRO A 6 -19.09 -3.56 -3.03
CA PRO A 6 -19.75 -2.47 -2.30
C PRO A 6 -20.32 -2.85 -0.94
N HIS A 7 -20.34 -4.14 -0.59
CA HIS A 7 -21.01 -4.66 0.62
C HIS A 7 -20.51 -4.02 1.91
N TYR A 8 -19.22 -3.72 1.99
CA TYR A 8 -18.54 -3.17 3.18
C TYR A 8 -18.09 -1.72 3.01
N THR A 9 -18.72 -0.94 2.12
CA THR A 9 -18.40 0.49 1.97
C THR A 9 -18.68 1.28 3.26
N SER A 10 -19.67 0.87 4.03
CA SER A 10 -19.94 1.36 5.37
C SER A 10 -20.13 0.19 6.33
N LEU A 11 -19.32 0.14 7.39
CA LEU A 11 -19.45 -0.91 8.41
C LEU A 11 -20.72 -0.76 9.27
N GLY A 12 -21.26 0.46 9.38
CA GLY A 12 -22.54 0.71 10.05
C GLY A 12 -23.77 0.34 9.23
N ALA A 13 -23.62 0.04 7.92
CA ALA A 13 -24.70 -0.29 7.00
C ALA A 13 -24.22 -1.30 5.95
N ILE A 14 -23.83 -2.50 6.41
CA ILE A 14 -23.38 -3.59 5.54
C ILE A 14 -24.50 -4.05 4.63
N LEU A 15 -24.24 -4.13 3.32
CA LEU A 15 -25.24 -4.57 2.34
C LEU A 15 -25.37 -6.09 2.36
N ASP A 16 -26.60 -6.57 2.47
CA ASP A 16 -26.90 -8.00 2.36
C ASP A 16 -26.69 -8.50 0.93
N SER A 17 -25.63 -9.29 0.74
CA SER A 17 -25.21 -9.81 -0.57
C SER A 17 -26.26 -10.75 -1.20
N THR A 18 -27.14 -11.36 -0.39
CA THR A 18 -28.18 -12.27 -0.90
C THR A 18 -29.27 -11.55 -1.67
N ARG A 19 -29.38 -10.22 -1.52
CA ARG A 19 -30.34 -9.36 -2.23
C ARG A 19 -29.87 -8.90 -3.60
N TYR A 20 -28.66 -9.29 -4.01
CA TYR A 20 -28.06 -8.91 -5.28
C TYR A 20 -27.88 -10.13 -6.19
N PRO A 21 -27.92 -9.96 -7.53
CA PRO A 21 -27.66 -11.04 -8.47
C PRO A 21 -26.28 -11.68 -8.24
N ALA A 22 -26.16 -12.97 -8.56
CA ALA A 22 -24.91 -13.72 -8.45
C ALA A 22 -23.76 -13.16 -9.33
N THR A 23 -24.07 -12.29 -10.28
CA THR A 23 -23.11 -11.57 -11.12
C THR A 23 -22.40 -10.43 -10.35
N VAL A 24 -22.96 -9.96 -9.24
CA VAL A 24 -22.28 -9.03 -8.36
C VAL A 24 -21.18 -9.81 -7.61
N SER A 25 -20.01 -9.23 -7.52
CA SER A 25 -18.86 -9.84 -6.82
C SER A 25 -19.25 -10.31 -5.41
N ARG A 26 -18.66 -11.44 -4.98
CA ARG A 26 -18.88 -11.96 -3.64
C ARG A 26 -18.39 -10.96 -2.59
N PRO A 27 -19.06 -10.89 -1.42
CA PRO A 27 -18.60 -10.05 -0.32
C PRO A 27 -17.17 -10.40 0.05
N ALA A 28 -16.30 -9.41 0.02
CA ALA A 28 -14.92 -9.52 0.45
C ALA A 28 -14.44 -8.13 0.86
N LEU A 29 -13.48 -8.08 1.79
CA LEU A 29 -12.79 -6.85 2.16
C LEU A 29 -11.29 -7.18 2.30
N GLY A 30 -10.50 -6.76 1.31
CA GLY A 30 -9.06 -6.94 1.30
C GLY A 30 -8.37 -6.07 2.36
N LEU A 31 -7.10 -6.37 2.66
CA LEU A 31 -6.35 -5.64 3.69
C LEU A 31 -6.29 -4.12 3.44
N ARG A 32 -6.21 -3.69 2.18
CA ARG A 32 -6.25 -2.25 1.84
C ARG A 32 -7.59 -1.61 2.21
N GLY A 33 -8.70 -2.29 1.90
CA GLY A 33 -10.04 -1.84 2.27
C GLY A 33 -10.21 -1.82 3.79
N GLN A 34 -9.70 -2.83 4.49
CA GLN A 34 -9.68 -2.87 5.96
C GLN A 34 -8.90 -1.69 6.54
N LEU A 35 -7.67 -1.42 6.02
CA LEU A 35 -6.90 -0.26 6.48
C LEU A 35 -7.63 1.05 6.22
N SER A 36 -8.34 1.20 5.09
CA SER A 36 -9.11 2.42 4.82
C SER A 36 -10.20 2.67 5.87
N HIS A 37 -10.88 1.62 6.34
CA HIS A 37 -11.84 1.72 7.45
C HIS A 37 -11.17 2.05 8.77
N LEU A 38 -10.06 1.40 9.10
CA LEU A 38 -9.31 1.69 10.33
C LEU A 38 -8.87 3.15 10.36
N LEU A 39 -8.25 3.64 9.27
CA LEU A 39 -7.82 5.04 9.15
C LEU A 39 -8.99 6.03 9.26
N ALA A 40 -10.12 5.75 8.59
CA ALA A 40 -11.29 6.62 8.63
C ALA A 40 -11.96 6.69 10.02
N ASN A 41 -11.77 5.66 10.84
CA ASN A 41 -12.35 5.57 12.18
C ASN A 41 -11.38 5.97 13.31
N GLU A 42 -10.14 6.38 13.00
CA GLU A 42 -9.18 6.87 14.02
C GLU A 42 -9.66 8.15 14.72
N GLN A 43 -10.51 8.92 14.06
CA GLN A 43 -10.99 10.20 14.55
C GLN A 43 -12.50 10.33 14.33
N GLU A 44 -13.22 10.92 15.27
CA GLU A 44 -14.65 11.18 15.16
C GLU A 44 -14.97 12.22 14.07
N LYS A 45 -14.10 13.20 13.90
CA LYS A 45 -14.20 14.26 12.88
C LYS A 45 -12.88 14.35 12.11
N VAL A 46 -13.00 14.51 10.81
CA VAL A 46 -11.87 14.50 9.88
C VAL A 46 -11.84 15.82 9.13
N SER A 47 -10.74 16.55 9.21
CA SER A 47 -10.47 17.74 8.40
C SER A 47 -9.94 17.37 7.00
N LEU A 48 -9.84 18.34 6.10
CA LEU A 48 -9.20 18.13 4.79
C LEU A 48 -7.73 17.73 4.95
N GLU A 49 -7.04 18.32 5.91
CA GLU A 49 -5.65 18.03 6.28
C GLU A 49 -5.51 16.57 6.76
N ASP A 50 -6.46 16.10 7.57
CA ASP A 50 -6.49 14.70 8.01
C ASP A 50 -6.73 13.74 6.84
N VAL A 51 -7.66 14.05 5.94
CA VAL A 51 -7.90 13.24 4.74
C VAL A 51 -6.62 13.08 3.91
N ALA A 52 -5.89 14.17 3.69
CA ALA A 52 -4.63 14.15 2.97
C ALA A 52 -3.57 13.28 3.70
N ARG A 53 -3.42 13.46 5.02
CA ARG A 53 -2.51 12.68 5.86
C ARG A 53 -2.87 11.18 5.85
N LEU A 54 -4.14 10.85 6.04
CA LEU A 54 -4.62 9.47 6.06
C LEU A 54 -4.42 8.78 4.70
N LYS A 55 -4.66 9.49 3.59
CA LYS A 55 -4.41 8.95 2.23
C LYS A 55 -2.93 8.63 1.99
N HIS A 56 -2.02 9.40 2.57
CA HIS A 56 -0.58 9.20 2.45
C HIS A 56 0.00 8.35 3.58
N SER A 57 -0.83 7.65 4.34
CA SER A 57 -0.39 6.75 5.42
C SER A 57 0.59 5.70 4.90
N PRO A 58 1.78 5.57 5.51
CA PRO A 58 2.78 4.57 5.12
C PRO A 58 2.53 3.20 5.75
N ARG A 59 1.46 3.02 6.53
CA ARG A 59 1.16 1.78 7.26
C ARG A 59 0.98 0.60 6.31
N MET A 60 1.47 -0.56 6.73
CA MET A 60 1.30 -1.84 6.08
C MET A 60 0.48 -2.75 6.99
N LEU A 61 -0.82 -2.91 6.74
CA LEU A 61 -1.72 -3.68 7.62
C LEU A 61 -1.31 -5.15 7.77
N ALA A 62 -0.76 -5.78 6.72
CA ALA A 62 -0.22 -7.13 6.84
C ALA A 62 0.93 -7.19 7.86
N GLY A 63 1.82 -6.18 7.85
CA GLY A 63 2.90 -6.05 8.84
C GLY A 63 2.36 -5.92 10.26
N GLU A 64 1.38 -5.06 10.48
CA GLU A 64 0.75 -4.88 11.79
C GLU A 64 0.10 -6.17 12.30
N ARG A 65 -0.51 -6.94 11.41
CA ARG A 65 -1.32 -8.10 11.74
C ARG A 65 -0.52 -9.39 11.96
N PHE A 66 0.53 -9.59 11.19
CA PHE A 66 1.19 -10.90 11.15
C PHE A 66 2.61 -10.93 11.71
N THR A 67 3.26 -9.77 11.93
CA THR A 67 4.65 -9.75 12.41
C THR A 67 4.81 -10.41 13.78
N SER A 68 3.94 -10.12 14.75
CA SER A 68 4.04 -10.70 16.10
C SER A 68 3.92 -12.22 16.07
N THR A 69 2.93 -12.74 15.33
CA THR A 69 2.72 -14.19 15.21
C THR A 69 3.90 -14.88 14.50
N LEU A 70 4.52 -14.20 13.52
CA LEU A 70 5.74 -14.73 12.88
C LEU A 70 6.91 -14.78 13.85
N VAL A 71 7.14 -13.71 14.61
CA VAL A 71 8.21 -13.65 15.63
C VAL A 71 8.00 -14.71 16.70
N GLU A 72 6.78 -14.90 17.16
CA GLU A 72 6.41 -15.98 18.09
C GLU A 72 6.72 -17.36 17.51
N ALA A 73 6.38 -17.60 16.23
CA ALA A 73 6.69 -18.87 15.56
C ALA A 73 8.18 -19.15 15.48
N VAL A 74 9.00 -18.13 15.20
CA VAL A 74 10.48 -18.25 15.20
C VAL A 74 10.98 -18.60 16.60
N ARG A 75 10.47 -17.96 17.64
CA ARG A 75 10.93 -18.14 19.04
C ARG A 75 10.42 -19.42 19.70
N ALA A 76 9.42 -20.07 19.11
CA ALA A 76 8.89 -21.35 19.62
C ALA A 76 9.87 -22.52 19.46
N GLY A 77 10.87 -22.41 18.58
CA GLY A 77 11.96 -23.36 18.41
C GLY A 77 13.33 -22.76 18.78
N PRO A 78 14.43 -23.52 18.64
CA PRO A 78 15.77 -23.00 18.75
C PRO A 78 16.22 -22.33 17.43
N PRO A 79 16.04 -21.00 17.24
CA PRO A 79 16.43 -20.35 16.00
C PRO A 79 17.95 -20.26 15.87
N SER A 80 18.45 -20.22 14.63
CA SER A 80 19.86 -19.80 14.37
C SER A 80 20.06 -18.35 14.81
N VAL A 81 21.32 -17.92 14.95
CA VAL A 81 21.67 -16.54 15.30
C VAL A 81 21.07 -15.55 14.29
N GLU A 82 21.19 -15.89 13.00
CA GLU A 82 20.68 -15.05 11.89
C GLU A 82 19.15 -14.98 11.90
N LEU A 83 18.47 -16.10 12.14
CA LEU A 83 17.02 -16.14 12.19
C LEU A 83 16.48 -15.36 13.41
N ALA A 84 17.16 -15.46 14.57
CA ALA A 84 16.85 -14.65 15.74
C ALA A 84 17.06 -13.14 15.46
N ALA A 85 18.12 -12.77 14.74
CA ALA A 85 18.36 -11.39 14.33
C ALA A 85 17.28 -10.87 13.38
N ALA A 86 16.81 -11.68 12.43
CA ALA A 86 15.70 -11.34 11.54
C ALA A 86 14.38 -11.13 12.31
N ALA A 87 14.09 -12.02 13.27
CA ALA A 87 12.92 -11.85 14.15
C ALA A 87 13.00 -10.56 14.97
N ASN A 88 14.16 -10.22 15.52
CA ASN A 88 14.37 -8.97 16.25
C ASN A 88 14.22 -7.73 15.36
N LEU A 89 14.72 -7.79 14.11
CA LEU A 89 14.50 -6.71 13.13
C LEU A 89 13.01 -6.52 12.85
N LEU A 90 12.29 -7.60 12.58
CA LEU A 90 10.85 -7.55 12.33
C LEU A 90 10.06 -7.07 13.54
N GLU A 91 10.46 -7.44 14.75
CA GLU A 91 9.82 -6.97 15.99
C GLU A 91 10.03 -5.46 16.22
N SER A 92 11.22 -4.94 15.94
CA SER A 92 11.55 -3.52 16.09
C SER A 92 11.03 -2.63 14.96
N TRP A 93 10.64 -3.22 13.83
CA TRP A 93 10.08 -2.48 12.70
C TRP A 93 8.72 -1.87 13.05
N ASP A 94 8.48 -0.62 12.66
CA ASP A 94 7.26 0.14 12.94
C ASP A 94 6.04 -0.22 12.04
N ARG A 95 6.16 -1.24 11.19
CA ARG A 95 5.15 -1.75 10.22
C ARG A 95 4.80 -0.72 9.14
N THR A 96 5.69 0.22 8.88
CA THR A 96 5.53 1.18 7.80
C THR A 96 6.42 0.85 6.59
N VAL A 97 6.11 1.49 5.46
CA VAL A 97 6.91 1.50 4.23
C VAL A 97 7.53 2.87 3.99
N GLN A 98 7.94 3.55 5.07
CA GLN A 98 8.79 4.73 4.98
C GLN A 98 10.10 4.40 4.25
N ALA A 99 10.72 5.40 3.64
CA ALA A 99 11.93 5.18 2.84
C ALA A 99 13.08 4.53 3.63
N ASP A 100 13.19 4.83 4.90
CA ASP A 100 14.20 4.32 5.84
C ASP A 100 13.75 3.08 6.62
N ALA A 101 12.51 2.60 6.42
CA ALA A 101 11.97 1.45 7.11
C ALA A 101 12.78 0.18 6.81
N ARG A 102 13.43 -0.34 7.84
CA ARG A 102 14.13 -1.64 7.80
C ARG A 102 13.20 -2.72 8.35
N GLY A 103 13.16 -3.86 7.68
CA GLY A 103 12.18 -4.93 7.96
C GLY A 103 11.06 -5.03 6.93
N ALA A 104 10.64 -3.93 6.30
CA ALA A 104 9.54 -3.93 5.32
C ALA A 104 9.83 -4.79 4.08
N VAL A 105 11.06 -4.73 3.53
CA VAL A 105 11.46 -5.55 2.36
C VAL A 105 11.51 -7.03 2.74
N LEU A 106 12.08 -7.36 3.89
CA LEU A 106 12.13 -8.72 4.40
C LEU A 106 10.73 -9.28 4.66
N PHE A 107 9.86 -8.48 5.29
CA PHE A 107 8.48 -8.87 5.56
C PHE A 107 7.69 -9.11 4.27
N GLU A 108 7.80 -8.25 3.27
CA GLU A 108 7.16 -8.44 1.96
C GLU A 108 7.63 -9.72 1.28
N ALA A 109 8.95 -10.00 1.27
CA ALA A 109 9.50 -11.23 0.71
C ALA A 109 8.97 -12.46 1.45
N TRP A 110 8.94 -12.42 2.78
CA TRP A 110 8.35 -13.44 3.62
C TRP A 110 6.86 -13.66 3.32
N TYR A 111 6.06 -12.59 3.28
CA TYR A 111 4.62 -12.66 3.07
C TYR A 111 4.28 -13.31 1.72
N ASN A 112 4.97 -12.88 0.67
CA ASN A 112 4.80 -13.44 -0.66
C ASN A 112 5.20 -14.93 -0.70
N ARG A 113 6.30 -15.31 -0.03
CA ARG A 113 6.76 -16.69 0.04
C ARG A 113 5.82 -17.57 0.87
N TYR A 114 5.34 -17.07 2.00
CA TYR A 114 4.39 -17.80 2.85
C TYR A 114 3.07 -18.07 2.12
N LEU A 115 2.58 -17.11 1.33
CA LEU A 115 1.39 -17.26 0.50
C LEU A 115 1.61 -18.03 -0.81
N ALA A 116 2.85 -18.35 -1.15
CA ALA A 116 3.13 -19.13 -2.35
C ALA A 116 2.60 -20.56 -2.20
N ASP A 117 2.11 -21.10 -3.33
CA ASP A 117 1.75 -22.51 -3.40
C ASP A 117 3.01 -23.35 -3.67
N GLU A 118 3.32 -24.25 -2.77
CA GLU A 118 4.47 -25.14 -2.89
C GLU A 118 4.12 -26.44 -3.65
N THR A 119 2.84 -26.64 -4.00
CA THR A 119 2.37 -27.83 -4.71
C THR A 119 2.68 -27.71 -6.21
N PRO A 120 3.55 -28.54 -6.78
CA PRO A 120 3.82 -28.54 -8.21
C PRO A 120 2.55 -28.71 -9.04
N GLY A 121 2.35 -27.84 -10.03
CA GLY A 121 1.18 -27.89 -10.91
C GLY A 121 -0.13 -27.40 -10.29
N SER A 122 -0.10 -26.84 -9.09
CA SER A 122 -1.27 -26.22 -8.46
C SER A 122 -1.85 -25.11 -9.33
N ARG A 123 -3.19 -25.06 -9.37
CA ARG A 123 -3.97 -23.99 -10.04
C ARG A 123 -4.72 -23.11 -9.05
N ARG A 124 -4.36 -23.17 -7.77
CA ARG A 124 -5.01 -22.36 -6.72
C ARG A 124 -4.83 -20.88 -6.98
N THR A 125 -5.92 -20.13 -6.91
CA THR A 125 -5.92 -18.68 -6.99
C THR A 125 -5.24 -18.05 -5.77
N PHE A 126 -4.86 -16.77 -5.89
CA PHE A 126 -4.37 -16.01 -4.73
C PHE A 126 -5.39 -16.01 -3.58
N ALA A 127 -6.67 -15.82 -3.87
CA ALA A 127 -7.73 -15.76 -2.86
C ALA A 127 -7.85 -17.08 -2.05
N GLU A 128 -7.72 -18.23 -2.72
CA GLU A 128 -7.74 -19.55 -2.05
C GLU A 128 -6.51 -19.74 -1.16
N ARG A 129 -5.32 -19.39 -1.65
CA ARG A 129 -4.09 -19.49 -0.87
C ARG A 129 -4.11 -18.53 0.31
N TRP A 130 -4.59 -17.31 0.10
CA TRP A 130 -4.71 -16.29 1.14
C TRP A 130 -5.69 -16.73 2.25
N ARG A 131 -6.85 -17.30 1.89
CA ARG A 131 -7.81 -17.84 2.86
C ARG A 131 -7.19 -18.91 3.75
N ASP A 132 -6.45 -19.84 3.15
CA ASP A 132 -5.95 -21.04 3.85
C ASP A 132 -4.59 -20.78 4.56
N ALA A 133 -3.99 -19.62 4.39
CA ALA A 133 -2.71 -19.26 5.03
C ALA A 133 -2.85 -18.85 6.51
N PHE A 134 -4.07 -18.52 6.96
CA PHE A 134 -4.27 -17.94 8.28
C PHE A 134 -5.10 -18.86 9.17
N ALA A 135 -4.75 -18.88 10.47
CA ALA A 135 -5.44 -19.70 11.48
C ALA A 135 -6.91 -19.30 11.59
N MET A 136 -7.21 -18.01 11.48
CA MET A 136 -8.56 -17.48 11.33
C MET A 136 -8.63 -16.75 9.97
N PRO A 137 -9.27 -17.34 8.97
CA PRO A 137 -9.52 -16.68 7.69
C PRO A 137 -10.35 -15.40 7.84
N TRP A 138 -10.44 -14.63 6.76
CA TRP A 138 -11.34 -13.46 6.74
C TRP A 138 -12.79 -13.88 7.02
N ASP A 139 -13.40 -13.20 7.98
CA ASP A 139 -14.75 -13.44 8.47
C ASP A 139 -15.62 -12.18 8.24
N PRO A 140 -16.76 -12.32 7.53
CA PRO A 140 -17.69 -11.21 7.32
C PRO A 140 -18.30 -10.63 8.60
N ALA A 141 -18.34 -11.38 9.71
CA ALA A 141 -18.77 -10.90 11.02
C ALA A 141 -17.71 -10.02 11.72
N ARG A 142 -16.45 -10.13 11.28
CA ARG A 142 -15.29 -9.38 11.79
C ARG A 142 -14.47 -8.81 10.63
N PRO A 143 -15.06 -7.97 9.79
CA PRO A 143 -14.54 -7.67 8.46
C PRO A 143 -13.23 -6.87 8.47
N VAL A 144 -12.91 -6.15 9.57
CA VAL A 144 -11.67 -5.37 9.72
C VAL A 144 -10.67 -5.98 10.69
N ASP A 145 -11.03 -7.06 11.40
CA ASP A 145 -10.16 -7.71 12.40
C ASP A 145 -9.56 -9.02 11.92
N THR A 146 -10.06 -9.54 10.80
CA THR A 146 -9.60 -10.83 10.23
C THR A 146 -9.05 -10.62 8.81
N PRO A 147 -8.13 -11.48 8.34
CA PRO A 147 -7.63 -12.73 8.95
C PRO A 147 -6.60 -12.47 10.07
N THR A 148 -6.39 -13.49 10.93
CA THR A 148 -5.37 -13.44 11.99
C THR A 148 -4.66 -14.80 12.16
N GLY A 149 -3.48 -14.76 12.78
CA GLY A 149 -2.66 -15.94 13.07
C GLY A 149 -2.09 -16.58 11.81
N LEU A 150 -1.24 -17.58 12.00
CA LEU A 150 -0.63 -18.36 10.92
C LEU A 150 -1.17 -19.79 10.97
N ALA A 151 -1.69 -20.32 9.85
CA ALA A 151 -2.20 -21.69 9.79
C ALA A 151 -1.09 -22.73 9.90
N ASP A 152 0.10 -22.42 9.38
CA ASP A 152 1.29 -23.28 9.43
C ASP A 152 2.50 -22.46 9.91
N PRO A 153 2.77 -22.40 11.23
CA PRO A 153 3.92 -21.70 11.79
C PRO A 153 5.27 -22.25 11.29
N ALA A 154 5.37 -23.56 11.05
CA ALA A 154 6.61 -24.16 10.55
C ALA A 154 6.89 -23.72 9.10
N LYS A 155 5.87 -23.66 8.24
CA LYS A 155 5.99 -23.07 6.89
C LYS A 155 6.39 -21.60 6.97
N ALA A 156 5.83 -20.85 7.92
CA ALA A 156 6.13 -19.43 8.09
C ALA A 156 7.60 -19.21 8.45
N VAL A 157 8.19 -20.03 9.32
CA VAL A 157 9.61 -19.99 9.65
C VAL A 157 10.47 -20.31 8.43
N ARG A 158 10.18 -21.41 7.71
CA ARG A 158 10.91 -21.74 6.47
C ARG A 158 10.80 -20.62 5.40
N ALA A 159 9.64 -19.98 5.31
CA ALA A 159 9.44 -18.85 4.41
C ALA A 159 10.29 -17.63 4.81
N LEU A 160 10.56 -17.42 6.11
CA LEU A 160 11.44 -16.35 6.58
C LEU A 160 12.90 -16.66 6.25
N GLU A 161 13.36 -17.89 6.46
CA GLU A 161 14.70 -18.34 6.07
C GLU A 161 14.93 -18.14 4.56
N TRP A 162 13.95 -18.53 3.75
CA TRP A 162 13.99 -18.29 2.31
C TRP A 162 14.03 -16.79 1.98
N ALA A 163 13.19 -15.97 2.63
CA ALA A 163 13.12 -14.54 2.39
C ALA A 163 14.44 -13.82 2.74
N MET A 164 15.11 -14.23 3.83
CA MET A 164 16.44 -13.72 4.19
C MET A 164 17.46 -14.02 3.08
N ALA A 165 17.55 -15.28 2.65
CA ALA A 165 18.49 -15.71 1.61
C ALA A 165 18.20 -15.02 0.27
N ASP A 166 16.92 -14.89 -0.13
CA ASP A 166 16.52 -14.25 -1.38
C ASP A 166 16.79 -12.75 -1.37
N THR A 167 16.46 -12.06 -0.27
CA THR A 167 16.69 -10.63 -0.11
C THR A 167 18.18 -10.29 -0.07
N GLU A 168 18.99 -11.12 0.63
CA GLU A 168 20.44 -11.02 0.65
C GLU A 168 21.03 -11.20 -0.78
N ARG A 169 20.58 -12.23 -1.49
CA ARG A 169 21.01 -12.49 -2.87
C ARG A 169 20.66 -11.36 -3.83
N MET A 170 19.48 -10.76 -3.67
CA MET A 170 18.99 -9.72 -4.58
C MET A 170 19.56 -8.34 -4.26
N PHE A 171 19.73 -8.00 -2.99
CA PHE A 171 20.03 -6.63 -2.56
C PHE A 171 21.31 -6.52 -1.72
N GLY A 172 22.00 -7.63 -1.49
CA GLY A 172 23.26 -7.69 -0.72
C GLY A 172 23.08 -7.56 0.80
N ASN A 173 21.84 -7.38 1.26
CA ASN A 173 21.51 -7.29 2.68
C ASN A 173 20.02 -7.55 2.90
N TRP A 174 19.67 -8.52 3.75
CA TRP A 174 18.27 -8.78 4.08
C TRP A 174 17.64 -7.71 4.98
N ALA A 175 18.44 -6.89 5.67
CA ALA A 175 17.98 -5.75 6.48
C ALA A 175 17.97 -4.42 5.70
N VAL A 176 17.91 -4.47 4.36
CA VAL A 176 17.90 -3.29 3.50
C VAL A 176 16.67 -2.41 3.77
N ALA A 177 16.83 -1.07 3.68
CA ALA A 177 15.72 -0.16 3.85
C ALA A 177 14.79 -0.15 2.62
N TRP A 178 13.50 0.11 2.85
CA TRP A 178 12.46 0.08 1.82
C TRP A 178 12.81 0.95 0.61
N GLY A 179 13.17 2.21 0.84
CA GLY A 179 13.47 3.18 -0.22
C GLY A 179 14.83 2.99 -0.90
N GLU A 180 15.72 2.17 -0.34
CA GLU A 180 16.97 1.78 -1.03
C GLU A 180 16.68 0.82 -2.19
N VAL A 181 15.64 -0.01 -2.03
CA VAL A 181 15.21 -1.02 -3.01
C VAL A 181 14.12 -0.48 -3.93
N ASN A 182 13.08 0.13 -3.36
CA ASN A 182 11.89 0.56 -4.07
C ASN A 182 12.03 2.03 -4.50
N ARG A 183 12.05 2.29 -5.81
CA ARG A 183 12.40 3.60 -6.38
C ARG A 183 11.34 4.11 -7.34
N ILE A 184 11.08 5.42 -7.30
CA ILE A 184 10.39 6.12 -8.38
C ILE A 184 11.46 6.65 -9.32
N ARG A 185 11.57 6.05 -10.51
CA ARG A 185 12.53 6.44 -11.54
C ARG A 185 11.80 6.92 -12.77
N LEU A 186 11.92 8.21 -13.04
CA LEU A 186 11.28 8.83 -14.19
C LEU A 186 12.14 10.00 -14.72
N GLY A 187 12.51 9.96 -15.99
CA GLY A 187 13.45 10.91 -16.56
C GLY A 187 14.81 10.85 -15.83
N THR A 188 15.26 11.98 -15.31
CA THR A 188 16.50 12.10 -14.51
C THR A 188 16.27 11.91 -13.00
N MET A 189 15.02 11.77 -12.58
CA MET A 189 14.67 11.64 -11.16
C MET A 189 14.78 10.21 -10.69
N ASP A 190 15.38 10.01 -9.52
CA ASP A 190 15.45 8.74 -8.80
C ASP A 190 15.20 8.99 -7.30
N LEU A 191 13.95 8.81 -6.88
CA LEU A 191 13.49 9.09 -5.53
C LEU A 191 13.02 7.82 -4.81
N PRO A 192 13.17 7.74 -3.47
CA PRO A 192 12.67 6.60 -2.71
C PRO A 192 11.14 6.55 -2.77
N ALA A 193 10.59 5.35 -2.97
CA ALA A 193 9.16 5.13 -2.90
C ALA A 193 8.71 4.85 -1.45
N ASN A 194 7.50 5.31 -1.10
CA ASN A 194 6.89 5.16 0.22
C ASN A 194 5.42 4.75 0.09
N GLY A 195 5.20 3.57 -0.33
CA GLY A 195 3.90 2.92 -0.52
C GLY A 195 4.13 1.47 -0.93
N CYS A 196 3.10 0.65 -0.90
CA CYS A 196 3.21 -0.76 -1.29
C CYS A 196 1.97 -1.29 -1.97
N ASN A 197 1.99 -2.55 -2.37
CA ASN A 197 0.85 -3.23 -2.95
C ASN A 197 -0.34 -3.29 -1.97
N GLY A 198 -1.54 -3.08 -2.47
CA GLY A 198 -2.78 -3.19 -1.69
C GLY A 198 -3.01 -4.59 -1.08
N GLN A 199 -2.41 -5.65 -1.61
CA GLN A 199 -2.44 -6.99 -1.00
C GLN A 199 -1.67 -7.06 0.34
N LEU A 200 -0.67 -6.20 0.53
CA LEU A 200 0.01 -5.98 1.80
C LEU A 200 -0.78 -5.05 2.75
N GLY A 201 -1.88 -4.49 2.27
CA GLY A 201 -2.72 -3.59 3.05
C GLY A 201 -2.27 -2.14 3.05
N CYS A 202 -1.42 -1.69 2.14
CA CYS A 202 -1.11 -0.28 2.00
C CYS A 202 -2.29 0.49 1.41
N PHE A 203 -2.70 1.58 2.07
CA PHE A 203 -3.71 2.49 1.53
C PHE A 203 -3.10 3.43 0.48
N ARG A 204 -1.84 3.81 0.64
CA ARG A 204 -1.01 4.42 -0.40
C ARG A 204 -0.47 3.32 -1.31
N VAL A 205 -1.14 3.09 -2.44
CA VAL A 205 -0.80 1.98 -3.33
C VAL A 205 0.29 2.37 -4.30
N LEU A 206 1.38 1.59 -4.30
CA LEU A 206 2.42 1.62 -5.31
C LEU A 206 2.76 0.17 -5.72
N TRP A 207 2.78 -0.08 -7.03
CA TRP A 207 3.19 -1.37 -7.59
C TRP A 207 4.63 -1.31 -8.05
N MET A 208 5.41 -2.27 -7.59
CA MET A 208 6.85 -2.37 -7.88
C MET A 208 7.09 -3.46 -8.90
N GLU A 209 8.05 -3.24 -9.79
CA GLU A 209 8.60 -4.27 -10.67
C GLU A 209 10.14 -4.25 -10.61
N PRO A 210 10.82 -5.39 -10.83
CA PRO A 210 12.27 -5.41 -10.94
C PRO A 210 12.78 -4.45 -12.02
N ASP A 211 13.91 -3.80 -11.79
CA ASP A 211 14.58 -2.97 -12.78
C ASP A 211 15.95 -3.54 -13.19
N SER A 212 16.53 -2.97 -14.23
CA SER A 212 17.83 -3.39 -14.75
C SER A 212 19.02 -3.06 -13.83
N ALA A 213 18.81 -2.25 -12.79
CA ALA A 213 19.84 -1.88 -11.82
C ALA A 213 19.82 -2.78 -10.56
N GLY A 214 19.13 -3.93 -10.60
CA GLY A 214 19.01 -4.85 -9.47
C GLY A 214 18.18 -4.30 -8.31
N LYS A 215 17.33 -3.30 -8.59
CA LYS A 215 16.37 -2.72 -7.65
C LYS A 215 14.95 -2.95 -8.13
N ARG A 216 13.99 -2.23 -7.57
CA ARG A 216 12.60 -2.23 -8.03
C ARG A 216 12.19 -0.80 -8.36
N ARG A 217 11.46 -0.63 -9.44
CA ARG A 217 10.88 0.66 -9.80
C ARG A 217 9.37 0.64 -9.63
N VAL A 218 8.81 1.78 -9.30
CA VAL A 218 7.35 1.97 -9.31
C VAL A 218 6.85 1.88 -10.74
N ARG A 219 5.89 0.99 -10.98
CA ARG A 219 5.24 0.79 -12.29
C ARG A 219 3.88 1.47 -12.36
N GLY A 220 3.20 1.62 -11.24
CA GLY A 220 1.87 2.21 -11.15
C GLY A 220 1.40 2.25 -9.70
N GLY A 221 0.15 2.63 -9.53
CA GLY A 221 -0.47 2.78 -8.22
C GLY A 221 -1.39 3.99 -8.18
N ASP A 222 -1.28 4.80 -7.13
CA ASP A 222 -2.02 6.06 -7.03
C ASP A 222 -1.61 7.00 -8.16
N GLY A 223 -2.56 7.38 -9.01
CA GLY A 223 -2.32 8.28 -10.15
C GLY A 223 -2.72 9.71 -9.86
N TRP A 224 -3.96 9.93 -9.46
CA TRP A 224 -4.50 11.22 -9.07
C TRP A 224 -5.20 11.12 -7.72
N ILE A 225 -4.82 11.97 -6.80
CA ILE A 225 -5.41 12.07 -5.47
C ILE A 225 -6.01 13.46 -5.33
N ILE A 226 -7.24 13.53 -4.85
CA ILE A 226 -7.93 14.77 -4.53
C ILE A 226 -8.69 14.60 -3.21
N GLY A 227 -8.57 15.59 -2.32
CA GLY A 227 -9.44 15.79 -1.17
C GLY A 227 -10.28 17.04 -1.35
N VAL A 228 -11.56 16.98 -1.02
CA VAL A 228 -12.49 18.12 -1.13
C VAL A 228 -13.26 18.26 0.17
N GLU A 229 -13.23 19.45 0.72
CA GLU A 229 -14.09 19.89 1.81
C GLU A 229 -15.24 20.71 1.22
N PHE A 230 -16.47 20.24 1.43
CA PHE A 230 -17.67 20.90 0.92
C PHE A 230 -18.17 21.95 1.92
N GLY A 231 -18.49 23.12 1.42
CA GLY A 231 -19.03 24.26 2.16
C GLY A 231 -19.52 25.31 1.17
N ASP A 232 -19.84 26.51 1.63
CA ASP A 232 -20.25 27.63 0.78
C ASP A 232 -19.18 27.96 -0.28
N ARG A 233 -17.91 27.79 0.10
CA ARG A 233 -16.77 27.78 -0.81
C ARG A 233 -16.03 26.45 -0.64
N PRO A 234 -16.07 25.54 -1.64
CA PRO A 234 -15.31 24.31 -1.61
C PRO A 234 -13.81 24.58 -1.48
N ARG A 235 -13.15 23.83 -0.60
CA ARG A 235 -11.69 23.83 -0.43
C ARG A 235 -11.17 22.47 -0.86
N ALA A 236 -10.19 22.46 -1.76
CA ALA A 236 -9.66 21.20 -2.27
C ALA A 236 -8.14 21.22 -2.43
N TRP A 237 -7.56 20.05 -2.26
CA TRP A 237 -6.14 19.78 -2.53
C TRP A 237 -6.01 18.59 -3.48
N SER A 238 -5.06 18.66 -4.40
CA SER A 238 -4.81 17.57 -5.32
C SER A 238 -3.33 17.35 -5.59
N ILE A 239 -2.99 16.14 -5.99
CA ILE A 239 -1.68 15.77 -6.51
C ILE A 239 -1.86 14.79 -7.65
N MET A 240 -1.12 14.96 -8.73
CA MET A 240 -1.06 14.01 -9.83
C MET A 240 0.34 13.40 -9.87
N ALA A 241 0.41 12.08 -9.89
CA ALA A 241 1.65 11.39 -10.07
C ALA A 241 1.95 11.33 -11.59
N TYR A 242 2.94 12.04 -12.10
CA TYR A 242 3.99 12.76 -11.40
C TYR A 242 4.04 14.22 -11.84
N GLY A 243 3.08 14.62 -12.64
CA GLY A 243 2.89 15.94 -13.25
C GLY A 243 1.74 15.91 -14.25
N GLN A 244 1.40 17.05 -14.85
CA GLN A 244 0.23 17.15 -15.74
C GLN A 244 0.58 17.07 -17.24
N SER A 245 1.82 16.75 -17.59
CA SER A 245 2.25 16.61 -18.98
C SER A 245 2.96 15.27 -19.21
N SER A 246 2.59 14.57 -20.26
CA SER A 246 3.32 13.40 -20.75
C SER A 246 4.56 13.75 -21.59
N ARG A 247 4.77 15.03 -21.92
CA ARG A 247 5.88 15.52 -22.74
C ARG A 247 7.10 15.76 -21.86
N PRO A 248 8.25 15.08 -22.10
CA PRO A 248 9.45 15.24 -21.28
C PRO A 248 10.01 16.65 -21.25
N GLU A 249 9.80 17.44 -22.32
CA GLU A 249 10.25 18.83 -22.44
C GLU A 249 9.36 19.85 -21.71
N SER A 250 8.22 19.43 -21.20
CA SER A 250 7.31 20.31 -20.46
C SER A 250 7.79 20.51 -19.03
N GLU A 251 7.73 21.74 -18.54
CA GLU A 251 7.94 22.06 -17.11
C GLU A 251 6.95 21.32 -16.19
N HIS A 252 5.80 20.88 -16.72
CA HIS A 252 4.77 20.15 -15.98
C HIS A 252 4.90 18.63 -16.10
N HIS A 253 6.02 18.11 -16.60
CA HIS A 253 6.22 16.66 -16.73
C HIS A 253 6.44 15.97 -15.38
N LEU A 254 7.26 16.56 -14.51
CA LEU A 254 7.64 16.01 -13.21
C LEU A 254 7.47 17.01 -12.05
N ASP A 255 6.78 18.11 -12.25
CA ASP A 255 6.66 19.23 -11.31
C ASP A 255 5.93 18.85 -10.01
N GLN A 256 5.23 17.71 -9.97
CA GLN A 256 4.54 17.19 -8.79
C GLN A 256 5.22 15.96 -8.17
N LEU A 257 6.32 15.49 -8.73
CA LEU A 257 6.93 14.23 -8.28
C LEU A 257 7.49 14.32 -6.84
N GLU A 258 8.19 15.38 -6.50
CA GLU A 258 8.73 15.57 -5.14
C GLU A 258 7.59 15.72 -4.11
N MET A 259 6.55 16.47 -4.45
CA MET A 259 5.34 16.58 -3.62
C MET A 259 4.66 15.23 -3.45
N PHE A 260 4.56 14.44 -4.52
CA PHE A 260 4.00 13.10 -4.46
C PHE A 260 4.80 12.21 -3.51
N VAL A 261 6.13 12.23 -3.58
CA VAL A 261 7.00 11.46 -2.66
C VAL A 261 6.85 11.96 -1.23
N ALA A 262 6.83 13.28 -1.03
CA ALA A 262 6.67 13.88 0.30
C ALA A 262 5.26 13.68 0.92
N GLY A 263 4.28 13.20 0.13
CA GLY A 263 2.89 13.06 0.59
C GLY A 263 2.19 14.41 0.77
N THR A 264 2.65 15.45 0.06
CA THR A 264 2.04 16.77 0.07
C THR A 264 1.17 16.98 -1.18
N MET A 265 0.26 17.93 -1.11
CA MET A 265 -0.70 18.21 -2.18
C MET A 265 -0.77 19.71 -2.42
N LYS A 266 -1.04 20.10 -3.67
CA LYS A 266 -1.24 21.49 -4.05
C LYS A 266 -2.71 21.90 -3.90
N PRO A 267 -3.02 23.17 -3.58
CA PRO A 267 -4.39 23.66 -3.58
C PRO A 267 -4.99 23.59 -4.99
N VAL A 268 -6.29 23.36 -5.03
CA VAL A 268 -7.09 23.46 -6.26
C VAL A 268 -7.74 24.85 -6.29
N VAL A 269 -7.49 25.58 -7.35
CA VAL A 269 -8.13 26.88 -7.63
C VAL A 269 -9.56 26.65 -8.10
N TYR A 270 -10.54 27.25 -7.44
CA TYR A 270 -11.95 26.89 -7.63
C TYR A 270 -12.82 28.08 -8.06
N SER A 271 -12.63 29.28 -7.49
CA SER A 271 -13.44 30.46 -7.84
C SER A 271 -12.94 31.15 -9.09
N GLU A 272 -13.83 31.85 -9.80
CA GLU A 272 -13.45 32.68 -10.96
C GLU A 272 -12.43 33.77 -10.59
N GLU A 273 -12.52 34.33 -9.39
CA GLU A 273 -11.57 35.32 -8.88
C GLU A 273 -10.18 34.71 -8.69
N GLU A 274 -10.11 33.51 -8.07
CA GLU A 274 -8.83 32.79 -7.89
C GLU A 274 -8.25 32.37 -9.23
N ILE A 275 -9.08 31.84 -10.14
CA ILE A 275 -8.65 31.49 -11.51
C ILE A 275 -8.11 32.72 -12.23
N ALA A 276 -8.79 33.89 -12.09
CA ALA A 276 -8.35 35.11 -12.72
C ALA A 276 -7.00 35.62 -12.19
N ARG A 277 -6.75 35.43 -10.87
CA ARG A 277 -5.49 35.82 -10.21
C ARG A 277 -4.34 34.90 -10.57
N GLU A 278 -4.59 33.58 -10.61
CA GLU A 278 -3.56 32.54 -10.82
C GLU A 278 -3.31 32.23 -12.31
N ALA A 279 -4.21 32.65 -13.24
CA ALA A 279 -4.11 32.34 -14.65
C ALA A 279 -2.88 33.04 -15.29
N ARG A 280 -1.93 32.24 -15.77
CA ARG A 280 -0.76 32.71 -16.52
C ARG A 280 -1.09 33.03 -17.97
N ARG A 281 -2.09 32.37 -18.55
CA ARG A 281 -2.51 32.53 -19.95
C ARG A 281 -4.00 32.21 -20.11
N ARG A 282 -4.68 32.98 -20.97
CA ARG A 282 -6.05 32.68 -21.43
C ARG A 282 -6.01 32.55 -22.95
N TYR A 283 -6.68 31.50 -23.44
CA TYR A 283 -6.78 31.26 -24.89
C TYR A 283 -8.04 30.45 -25.19
N HIS A 284 -8.52 30.52 -26.43
CA HIS A 284 -9.54 29.60 -26.93
C HIS A 284 -8.85 28.41 -27.61
N PRO A 285 -9.20 27.17 -27.25
CA PRO A 285 -8.67 25.99 -27.95
C PRO A 285 -8.97 26.08 -29.45
N GLY A 286 -7.95 25.90 -30.30
CA GLY A 286 -8.07 25.99 -31.74
C GLY A 286 -7.93 27.41 -32.35
N ALA A 287 -7.79 28.41 -31.52
CA ALA A 287 -7.32 29.72 -32.03
C ALA A 287 -5.79 29.69 -32.25
N PRO A 288 -5.27 30.30 -33.36
CA PRO A 288 -3.83 30.33 -33.65
C PRO A 288 -3.01 31.02 -32.58
#